data_8ed2e0a4a0e6f420cef63535652d2033
#
_entry.id   8ed2e0a4a0e6f420cef63535652d2033
#
_cell.length_a   1.000
_cell.length_b   1.000
_cell.length_c   1.000
_cell.angle_alpha   90.00
_cell.angle_beta   90.00
_cell.angle_gamma   90.00
#
_symmetry.space_group_name_H-M   'P 1'
#
loop_
_entity.id
_entity.type
_entity.pdbx_description
1 polymer ?
#
loop_
_entity_poly.entity_id
_entity_poly.type
_entity_poly.pdbx_seq_one_letter_code
_entity_poly.pdbx_strand_id
1 'polypeptide(L)'
;MGVQVIATSSYLPTSVITNDDWAKRVDTSDEWIVKRTGIKTRYWAKEQTTSELATIAAKRLVEKSNISPESIEFIIVATMTPDAASPSCASLVQGAIGATNAFAFDISAACSGFVFALSTGLKMLEHGQRKYGIVIGAETMLSSLDWEDRSTAILFGDGAGAVLLKKDEEPFLLAETLQNDGQKSEALVAGKRMTNQTLSTMTMDGRGVYELVSKTVPVNIQDTLQKAGYTADDIDLYLLHQANRRLVEQVAKKLKQPIEKFPMNIDHVGNTSAASIPILLNELVENGTLKIGEHKKLLLSGFGGGLAWGSITITL
;
A
#
# COMPACT_ATOMS: atom_id res chain seq x y z
N MET A 1 24.20 0.34 -11.34
CA MET A 1 22.91 0.55 -12.02
C MET A 1 21.84 0.70 -10.95
N GLY A 2 20.97 1.68 -11.07
CA GLY A 2 19.90 1.95 -10.12
C GLY A 2 18.53 1.90 -10.76
N VAL A 3 17.51 2.20 -9.98
CA VAL A 3 16.13 2.31 -10.42
C VAL A 3 15.51 3.53 -9.75
N GLN A 4 14.80 4.34 -10.49
CA GLN A 4 14.13 5.54 -10.00
C GLN A 4 12.61 5.40 -10.11
N VAL A 5 11.89 6.01 -9.16
CA VAL A 5 10.47 6.34 -9.32
C VAL A 5 10.40 7.65 -10.10
N ILE A 6 9.84 7.61 -11.31
CA ILE A 6 9.78 8.78 -12.21
C ILE A 6 8.39 9.39 -12.33
N ALA A 7 7.36 8.71 -11.86
CA ALA A 7 6.00 9.24 -11.76
C ALA A 7 5.22 8.50 -10.68
N THR A 8 4.23 9.20 -10.10
CA THR A 8 3.25 8.64 -9.17
C THR A 8 1.84 9.01 -9.61
N SER A 9 0.88 8.18 -9.25
CA SER A 9 -0.54 8.48 -9.44
C SER A 9 -1.39 7.77 -8.40
N SER A 10 -2.62 8.21 -8.23
CA SER A 10 -3.61 7.52 -7.42
C SER A 10 -5.01 7.71 -7.96
N TYR A 11 -5.90 6.84 -7.52
CA TYR A 11 -7.34 6.98 -7.73
C TYR A 11 -8.08 6.60 -6.46
N LEU A 12 -8.95 7.49 -6.02
CA LEU A 12 -9.93 7.26 -4.97
C LEU A 12 -11.32 7.31 -5.61
N PRO A 13 -12.22 6.36 -5.29
CA PRO A 13 -13.60 6.38 -5.77
C PRO A 13 -14.33 7.67 -5.42
N THR A 14 -15.41 7.97 -6.12
CA THR A 14 -16.17 9.21 -5.88
C THR A 14 -17.10 9.14 -4.67
N SER A 15 -17.48 7.94 -4.25
CA SER A 15 -18.37 7.76 -3.08
C SER A 15 -17.57 7.78 -1.79
N VAL A 16 -17.99 8.66 -0.88
CA VAL A 16 -17.40 8.81 0.45
C VAL A 16 -18.38 8.28 1.49
N ILE A 17 -17.86 7.54 2.46
CA ILE A 17 -18.59 7.08 3.66
C ILE A 17 -18.01 7.84 4.86
N THR A 18 -18.88 8.50 5.63
CA THR A 18 -18.54 9.19 6.87
C THR A 18 -18.68 8.27 8.08
N ASN A 19 -18.15 8.68 9.22
CA ASN A 19 -18.37 7.96 10.47
C ASN A 19 -19.85 8.01 10.90
N ASP A 20 -20.58 9.08 10.57
CA ASP A 20 -22.02 9.19 10.83
C ASP A 20 -22.84 8.20 9.98
N ASP A 21 -22.36 7.85 8.77
CA ASP A 21 -22.99 6.80 7.96
C ASP A 21 -22.79 5.42 8.60
N TRP A 22 -21.63 5.17 9.21
CA TRP A 22 -21.40 3.94 9.99
C TRP A 22 -22.26 3.90 11.26
N ALA A 23 -22.44 5.03 11.96
CA ALA A 23 -23.27 5.10 13.16
C ALA A 23 -24.76 4.76 12.92
N LYS A 24 -25.23 4.82 11.66
CA LYS A 24 -26.56 4.35 11.26
C LYS A 24 -26.68 2.82 11.14
N ARG A 25 -25.53 2.11 11.07
CA ARG A 25 -25.47 0.66 10.80
C ARG A 25 -25.00 -0.14 12.01
N VAL A 26 -24.00 0.35 12.73
CA VAL A 26 -23.39 -0.33 13.88
C VAL A 26 -23.31 0.61 15.08
N ASP A 27 -23.28 0.04 16.28
CA ASP A 27 -23.17 0.80 17.53
C ASP A 27 -21.81 1.49 17.64
N THR A 28 -21.70 2.73 17.13
CA THR A 28 -20.47 3.53 17.08
C THR A 28 -20.81 5.03 17.03
N SER A 29 -19.78 5.88 17.05
CA SER A 29 -19.89 7.33 16.84
C SER A 29 -18.65 7.88 16.16
N ASP A 30 -18.75 9.06 15.54
CA ASP A 30 -17.59 9.76 14.98
C ASP A 30 -16.48 9.94 16.02
N GLU A 31 -16.81 10.45 17.21
CA GLU A 31 -15.85 10.62 18.30
C GLU A 31 -15.12 9.31 18.66
N TRP A 32 -15.88 8.20 18.74
CA TRP A 32 -15.33 6.89 19.08
C TRP A 32 -14.36 6.38 18.02
N ILE A 33 -14.72 6.49 16.74
CA ILE A 33 -13.88 6.05 15.60
C ILE A 33 -12.62 6.92 15.51
N VAL A 34 -12.77 8.25 15.47
CA VAL A 34 -11.64 9.19 15.36
C VAL A 34 -10.65 9.01 16.50
N LYS A 35 -11.13 8.91 17.74
CA LYS A 35 -10.26 8.72 18.93
C LYS A 35 -9.43 7.45 18.86
N ARG A 36 -9.94 6.38 18.23
CA ARG A 36 -9.25 5.07 18.16
C ARG A 36 -8.41 4.88 16.94
N THR A 37 -8.84 5.41 15.81
CA THR A 37 -8.26 5.12 14.50
C THR A 37 -7.64 6.33 13.81
N GLY A 38 -8.14 7.52 14.10
CA GLY A 38 -7.87 8.75 13.37
C GLY A 38 -8.76 8.95 12.13
N ILE A 39 -9.59 7.96 11.76
CA ILE A 39 -10.39 7.96 10.53
C ILE A 39 -11.65 8.81 10.70
N LYS A 40 -11.90 9.73 9.76
CA LYS A 40 -13.11 10.53 9.65
C LYS A 40 -13.98 10.07 8.48
N THR A 41 -13.35 9.81 7.35
CA THR A 41 -14.00 9.35 6.11
C THR A 41 -13.20 8.24 5.45
N ARG A 42 -13.83 7.55 4.51
CA ARG A 42 -13.19 6.60 3.60
C ARG A 42 -13.94 6.57 2.27
N TYR A 43 -13.28 6.08 1.24
CA TYR A 43 -13.85 5.96 -0.09
C TYR A 43 -14.42 4.57 -0.33
N TRP A 44 -15.46 4.48 -1.14
CA TRP A 44 -16.13 3.24 -1.48
C TRP A 44 -16.29 3.09 -2.99
N ALA A 45 -15.75 2.01 -3.52
CA ALA A 45 -15.78 1.68 -4.94
C ALA A 45 -17.18 1.34 -5.47
N LYS A 46 -18.13 0.97 -4.59
CA LYS A 46 -19.47 0.49 -4.95
C LYS A 46 -19.42 -0.63 -5.97
N GLU A 47 -19.62 -0.29 -7.25
CA GLU A 47 -19.67 -1.23 -8.38
C GLU A 47 -18.34 -1.39 -9.10
N GLN A 48 -17.33 -0.55 -8.79
CA GLN A 48 -16.01 -0.65 -9.41
C GLN A 48 -15.21 -1.82 -8.82
N THR A 49 -14.49 -2.52 -9.67
CA THR A 49 -13.60 -3.61 -9.27
C THR A 49 -12.19 -3.12 -8.98
N THR A 50 -11.38 -3.96 -8.35
CA THR A 50 -9.98 -3.64 -8.03
C THR A 50 -9.17 -3.36 -9.29
N SER A 51 -9.36 -4.13 -10.36
CA SER A 51 -8.67 -3.89 -11.63
C SER A 51 -9.09 -2.59 -12.31
N GLU A 52 -10.34 -2.15 -12.15
CA GLU A 52 -10.81 -0.86 -12.66
C GLU A 52 -10.15 0.30 -11.90
N LEU A 53 -10.06 0.24 -10.55
CA LEU A 53 -9.34 1.23 -9.76
C LEU A 53 -7.85 1.30 -10.17
N ALA A 54 -7.21 0.14 -10.27
CA ALA A 54 -5.82 0.01 -10.71
C ALA A 54 -5.61 0.56 -12.13
N THR A 55 -6.54 0.29 -13.04
CA THR A 55 -6.50 0.78 -14.43
C THR A 55 -6.57 2.31 -14.48
N ILE A 56 -7.44 2.94 -13.69
CA ILE A 56 -7.57 4.39 -13.66
C ILE A 56 -6.25 5.01 -13.13
N ALA A 57 -5.69 4.46 -12.07
CA ALA A 57 -4.39 4.90 -11.56
C ALA A 57 -3.29 4.73 -12.61
N ALA A 58 -3.23 3.56 -13.28
CA ALA A 58 -2.22 3.30 -14.32
C ALA A 58 -2.35 4.25 -15.53
N LYS A 59 -3.57 4.54 -16.00
CA LYS A 59 -3.80 5.50 -17.09
C LYS A 59 -3.29 6.90 -16.72
N ARG A 60 -3.65 7.40 -15.53
CA ARG A 60 -3.14 8.68 -15.03
C ARG A 60 -1.61 8.71 -14.94
N LEU A 61 -1.00 7.58 -14.53
CA LEU A 61 0.45 7.45 -14.43
C LEU A 61 1.12 7.57 -15.80
N VAL A 62 0.59 6.89 -16.82
CA VAL A 62 1.07 6.93 -18.20
C VAL A 62 0.93 8.36 -18.78
N GLU A 63 -0.24 8.97 -18.59
CA GLU A 63 -0.50 10.35 -19.04
C GLU A 63 0.50 11.36 -18.43
N LYS A 64 0.73 11.28 -17.11
CA LYS A 64 1.68 12.17 -16.41
C LYS A 64 3.14 11.97 -16.82
N SER A 65 3.53 10.73 -17.09
CA SER A 65 4.92 10.39 -17.40
C SER A 65 5.34 10.69 -18.83
N ASN A 66 4.39 10.89 -19.77
CA ASN A 66 4.60 10.97 -21.21
C ASN A 66 5.36 9.75 -21.78
N ILE A 67 5.30 8.59 -21.13
CA ILE A 67 5.89 7.34 -21.60
C ILE A 67 4.84 6.57 -22.40
N SER A 68 5.22 6.09 -23.61
CA SER A 68 4.33 5.25 -24.40
C SER A 68 4.00 3.93 -23.62
N PRO A 69 2.73 3.50 -23.59
CA PRO A 69 2.35 2.24 -22.96
C PRO A 69 3.16 1.03 -23.45
N GLU A 70 3.52 0.99 -24.75
CA GLU A 70 4.32 -0.09 -25.32
C GLU A 70 5.76 -0.12 -24.79
N SER A 71 6.24 0.97 -24.17
CA SER A 71 7.56 1.01 -23.52
C SER A 71 7.57 0.34 -22.15
N ILE A 72 6.40 0.08 -21.57
CA ILE A 72 6.27 -0.60 -20.28
C ILE A 72 6.49 -2.11 -20.49
N GLU A 73 7.35 -2.70 -19.69
CA GLU A 73 7.81 -4.08 -19.88
C GLU A 73 7.32 -5.03 -18.80
N PHE A 74 6.82 -4.49 -17.67
CA PHE A 74 6.06 -5.27 -16.69
C PHE A 74 5.07 -4.42 -15.90
N ILE A 75 4.02 -5.09 -15.39
CA ILE A 75 3.05 -4.52 -14.45
C ILE A 75 2.87 -5.49 -13.28
N ILE A 76 3.04 -4.99 -12.06
CA ILE A 76 2.79 -5.75 -10.84
C ILE A 76 1.68 -5.05 -10.06
N VAL A 77 0.61 -5.77 -9.73
CA VAL A 77 -0.46 -5.29 -8.84
C VAL A 77 -0.36 -6.00 -7.51
N ALA A 78 -0.20 -5.25 -6.44
CA ALA A 78 -0.33 -5.75 -5.07
C ALA A 78 -1.79 -5.63 -4.66
N THR A 79 -2.44 -6.76 -4.44
CA THR A 79 -3.84 -6.81 -4.00
C THR A 79 -4.16 -8.09 -3.23
N MET A 80 -5.07 -7.99 -2.25
CA MET A 80 -5.71 -9.11 -1.58
C MET A 80 -7.21 -9.21 -1.92
N THR A 81 -7.70 -8.27 -2.73
CA THR A 81 -9.09 -8.22 -3.22
C THR A 81 -9.15 -8.28 -4.75
N PRO A 82 -8.53 -9.31 -5.40
CA PRO A 82 -8.56 -9.40 -6.85
C PRO A 82 -10.00 -9.64 -7.34
N ASP A 83 -10.31 -9.18 -8.56
CA ASP A 83 -11.61 -9.38 -9.19
C ASP A 83 -11.96 -10.88 -9.33
N ALA A 84 -10.93 -11.68 -9.61
CA ALA A 84 -11.01 -13.14 -9.75
C ALA A 84 -9.66 -13.79 -9.44
N ALA A 85 -9.64 -15.11 -9.27
CA ALA A 85 -8.40 -15.86 -9.15
C ALA A 85 -7.58 -15.86 -10.47
N SER A 86 -8.22 -15.69 -11.60
CA SER A 86 -7.68 -15.54 -12.95
C SER A 86 -8.75 -14.98 -13.88
N PRO A 87 -8.43 -14.02 -14.78
CA PRO A 87 -7.09 -13.41 -14.95
C PRO A 87 -6.67 -12.56 -13.74
N SER A 88 -5.36 -12.27 -13.62
CA SER A 88 -4.84 -11.33 -12.61
C SER A 88 -5.33 -9.90 -12.88
N CYS A 89 -5.46 -9.08 -11.82
CA CYS A 89 -5.75 -7.64 -11.98
C CYS A 89 -4.69 -6.96 -12.85
N ALA A 90 -3.42 -7.32 -12.68
CA ALA A 90 -2.32 -6.78 -13.49
C ALA A 90 -2.49 -7.08 -14.99
N SER A 91 -2.99 -8.27 -15.36
CA SER A 91 -3.27 -8.61 -16.77
C SER A 91 -4.42 -7.77 -17.35
N LEU A 92 -5.45 -7.50 -16.55
CA LEU A 92 -6.56 -6.64 -16.96
C LEU A 92 -6.08 -5.19 -17.15
N VAL A 93 -5.25 -4.68 -16.23
CA VAL A 93 -4.63 -3.36 -16.34
C VAL A 93 -3.76 -3.27 -17.59
N GLN A 94 -2.91 -4.29 -17.85
CA GLN A 94 -2.02 -4.37 -19.01
C GLN A 94 -2.79 -4.18 -20.32
N GLY A 95 -3.87 -4.94 -20.51
CA GLY A 95 -4.74 -4.83 -21.68
C GLY A 95 -5.44 -3.48 -21.78
N ALA A 96 -5.96 -2.96 -20.65
CA ALA A 96 -6.73 -1.73 -20.60
C ALA A 96 -5.90 -0.44 -20.86
N ILE A 97 -4.59 -0.45 -20.59
CA ILE A 97 -3.69 0.68 -20.89
C ILE A 97 -2.91 0.51 -22.19
N GLY A 98 -3.04 -0.63 -22.87
CA GLY A 98 -2.33 -0.91 -24.13
C GLY A 98 -0.84 -1.21 -23.98
N ALA A 99 -0.39 -1.68 -22.82
CA ALA A 99 1.02 -2.03 -22.55
C ALA A 99 1.37 -3.40 -23.17
N THR A 100 1.31 -3.50 -24.50
CA THR A 100 1.38 -4.77 -25.25
C THR A 100 2.67 -5.54 -25.07
N ASN A 101 3.77 -4.88 -24.69
CA ASN A 101 5.07 -5.51 -24.44
C ASN A 101 5.28 -5.91 -22.98
N ALA A 102 4.34 -5.56 -22.09
CA ALA A 102 4.45 -5.88 -20.68
C ALA A 102 3.95 -7.30 -20.36
N PHE A 103 4.69 -8.04 -19.56
CA PHE A 103 4.10 -9.14 -18.80
C PHE A 103 3.52 -8.62 -17.48
N ALA A 104 2.53 -9.32 -16.93
CA ALA A 104 1.78 -8.82 -15.80
C ALA A 104 1.39 -9.94 -14.83
N PHE A 105 1.45 -9.65 -13.53
CA PHE A 105 1.03 -10.57 -12.47
C PHE A 105 0.70 -9.83 -11.17
N ASP A 106 -0.09 -10.48 -10.31
CA ASP A 106 -0.45 -9.96 -9.00
C ASP A 106 0.49 -10.51 -7.90
N ILE A 107 0.68 -9.72 -6.84
CA ILE A 107 1.33 -10.15 -5.60
C ILE A 107 0.33 -10.04 -4.46
N SER A 108 0.17 -11.13 -3.70
CA SER A 108 -0.62 -11.17 -2.47
C SER A 108 0.28 -11.23 -1.24
N ALA A 109 0.41 -10.11 -0.54
CA ALA A 109 1.09 -9.98 0.76
C ALA A 109 0.34 -8.99 1.67
N ALA A 110 -0.99 -8.99 1.56
CA ALA A 110 -1.90 -8.12 2.31
C ALA A 110 -1.44 -6.65 2.32
N CYS A 111 -1.56 -5.97 3.46
CA CYS A 111 -1.21 -4.54 3.57
C CYS A 111 0.29 -4.25 3.35
N SER A 112 1.17 -5.26 3.41
CA SER A 112 2.58 -5.11 3.03
C SER A 112 2.82 -5.29 1.52
N GLY A 113 1.78 -5.64 0.76
CA GLY A 113 1.86 -6.05 -0.64
C GLY A 113 2.58 -5.05 -1.53
N PHE A 114 2.33 -3.74 -1.36
CA PHE A 114 3.00 -2.73 -2.17
C PHE A 114 4.53 -2.72 -1.94
N VAL A 115 5.00 -2.87 -0.71
CA VAL A 115 6.45 -2.92 -0.42
C VAL A 115 7.09 -4.15 -1.06
N PHE A 116 6.43 -5.31 -1.01
CA PHE A 116 6.89 -6.55 -1.66
C PHE A 116 6.88 -6.40 -3.20
N ALA A 117 5.84 -5.81 -3.77
CA ALA A 117 5.73 -5.57 -5.20
C ALA A 117 6.79 -4.55 -5.68
N LEU A 118 7.01 -3.48 -4.91
CA LEU A 118 8.02 -2.48 -5.20
C LEU A 118 9.43 -3.10 -5.18
N SER A 119 9.76 -3.87 -4.14
CA SER A 119 11.02 -4.61 -4.05
C SER A 119 11.23 -5.52 -5.27
N THR A 120 10.18 -6.26 -5.66
CA THR A 120 10.22 -7.13 -6.83
C THR A 120 10.48 -6.35 -8.11
N GLY A 121 9.73 -5.27 -8.34
CA GLY A 121 9.88 -4.42 -9.54
C GLY A 121 11.25 -3.76 -9.64
N LEU A 122 11.78 -3.26 -8.51
CA LEU A 122 13.12 -2.66 -8.45
C LEU A 122 14.20 -3.67 -8.85
N LYS A 123 14.15 -4.90 -8.30
CA LYS A 123 15.10 -5.97 -8.65
C LYS A 123 14.99 -6.44 -10.10
N MET A 124 13.77 -6.46 -10.66
CA MET A 124 13.56 -6.79 -12.07
C MET A 124 14.21 -5.79 -13.02
N LEU A 125 14.25 -4.51 -12.65
CA LEU A 125 14.94 -3.49 -13.43
C LEU A 125 16.45 -3.50 -13.17
N GLU A 126 16.87 -3.62 -11.91
CA GLU A 126 18.29 -3.60 -11.55
C GLU A 126 19.08 -4.72 -12.22
N HIS A 127 18.58 -5.95 -12.15
CA HIS A 127 19.26 -7.14 -12.68
C HIS A 127 18.84 -7.55 -14.10
N GLY A 128 17.77 -6.93 -14.64
CA GLY A 128 17.24 -7.23 -15.96
C GLY A 128 17.75 -6.29 -17.06
N GLN A 129 17.33 -6.57 -18.28
CA GLN A 129 17.56 -5.68 -19.44
C GLN A 129 16.41 -4.68 -19.64
N ARG A 130 15.41 -4.68 -18.75
CA ARG A 130 14.20 -3.88 -18.84
C ARG A 130 14.46 -2.44 -18.43
N LYS A 131 13.67 -1.52 -18.99
CA LYS A 131 13.82 -0.08 -18.77
C LYS A 131 12.69 0.51 -17.94
N TYR A 132 11.46 0.08 -18.13
CA TYR A 132 10.28 0.62 -17.45
C TYR A 132 9.39 -0.47 -16.87
N GLY A 133 8.83 -0.21 -15.69
CA GLY A 133 7.83 -1.06 -15.06
C GLY A 133 6.86 -0.28 -14.20
N ILE A 134 5.64 -0.77 -14.06
CA ILE A 134 4.61 -0.19 -13.19
C ILE A 134 4.40 -1.10 -11.99
N VAL A 135 4.34 -0.49 -10.80
CA VAL A 135 3.94 -1.15 -9.56
C VAL A 135 2.73 -0.43 -8.99
N ILE A 136 1.67 -1.19 -8.70
CA ILE A 136 0.38 -0.69 -8.25
C ILE A 136 0.01 -1.37 -6.94
N GLY A 137 -0.54 -0.63 -5.97
CA GLY A 137 -1.32 -1.17 -4.87
C GLY A 137 -2.79 -0.81 -5.12
N ALA A 138 -3.69 -1.77 -5.13
CA ALA A 138 -5.11 -1.53 -5.39
C ALA A 138 -6.01 -2.47 -4.59
N GLU A 139 -7.08 -1.93 -4.00
CA GLU A 139 -7.98 -2.70 -3.15
C GLU A 139 -9.42 -2.20 -3.21
N THR A 140 -10.36 -3.14 -3.17
CA THR A 140 -11.78 -2.93 -2.87
C THR A 140 -12.13 -3.60 -1.54
N MET A 141 -11.57 -3.08 -0.45
CA MET A 141 -11.65 -3.70 0.89
C MET A 141 -13.08 -3.83 1.39
N LEU A 142 -13.91 -2.80 1.14
CA LEU A 142 -15.29 -2.74 1.61
C LEU A 142 -16.17 -3.87 1.03
N SER A 143 -15.80 -4.47 -0.10
CA SER A 143 -16.49 -5.61 -0.69
C SER A 143 -16.26 -6.93 0.05
N SER A 144 -15.19 -7.02 0.86
CA SER A 144 -14.77 -8.23 1.59
C SER A 144 -15.15 -8.22 3.07
N LEU A 145 -15.80 -7.15 3.55
CA LEU A 145 -16.14 -6.96 4.96
C LEU A 145 -17.56 -7.40 5.29
N ASP A 146 -17.77 -7.77 6.53
CA ASP A 146 -19.07 -7.76 7.16
C ASP A 146 -19.38 -6.33 7.65
N TRP A 147 -20.36 -5.68 7.02
CA TRP A 147 -20.72 -4.30 7.33
C TRP A 147 -21.42 -4.15 8.68
N GLU A 148 -21.79 -5.26 9.32
CA GLU A 148 -22.36 -5.29 10.67
C GLU A 148 -21.30 -5.55 11.74
N ASP A 149 -20.08 -5.96 11.35
CA ASP A 149 -18.96 -6.09 12.28
C ASP A 149 -18.24 -4.75 12.49
N ARG A 150 -18.58 -4.08 13.59
CA ARG A 150 -17.94 -2.83 14.00
C ARG A 150 -16.41 -2.91 14.12
N SER A 151 -15.86 -4.08 14.39
CA SER A 151 -14.43 -4.24 14.65
C SER A 151 -13.57 -4.06 13.40
N THR A 152 -14.13 -4.34 12.24
CA THR A 152 -13.45 -4.29 10.93
C THR A 152 -14.04 -3.25 9.98
N ALA A 153 -15.37 -3.18 9.87
CA ALA A 153 -16.06 -2.36 8.88
C ALA A 153 -15.70 -0.86 8.92
N ILE A 154 -15.48 -0.32 10.10
CA ILE A 154 -15.18 1.12 10.29
C ILE A 154 -13.75 1.52 9.87
N LEU A 155 -12.87 0.55 9.59
CA LEU A 155 -11.43 0.81 9.38
C LEU A 155 -11.08 1.06 7.93
N PHE A 156 -11.68 0.30 7.02
CA PHE A 156 -11.17 0.15 5.66
C PHE A 156 -11.82 1.13 4.68
N GLY A 157 -11.10 1.40 3.61
CA GLY A 157 -11.53 2.12 2.42
C GLY A 157 -10.97 1.49 1.16
N ASP A 158 -11.45 1.95 0.01
CA ASP A 158 -11.09 1.46 -1.31
C ASP A 158 -10.23 2.49 -2.05
N GLY A 159 -9.33 2.03 -2.90
CA GLY A 159 -8.50 2.92 -3.70
C GLY A 159 -7.36 2.20 -4.41
N ALA A 160 -6.65 2.93 -5.25
CA ALA A 160 -5.45 2.49 -5.95
C ALA A 160 -4.37 3.58 -5.96
N GLY A 161 -3.13 3.18 -5.85
CA GLY A 161 -1.97 4.04 -6.06
C GLY A 161 -0.92 3.33 -6.89
N ALA A 162 -0.18 4.05 -7.71
CA ALA A 162 0.77 3.49 -8.67
C ALA A 162 2.05 4.32 -8.76
N VAL A 163 3.15 3.63 -9.04
CA VAL A 163 4.45 4.23 -9.35
C VAL A 163 4.99 3.69 -10.68
N LEU A 164 5.63 4.55 -11.45
CA LEU A 164 6.38 4.19 -12.64
C LEU A 164 7.87 4.14 -12.28
N LEU A 165 8.46 2.98 -12.49
CA LEU A 165 9.87 2.72 -12.28
C LEU A 165 10.64 2.84 -13.59
N LYS A 166 11.82 3.42 -13.53
CA LYS A 166 12.76 3.50 -14.65
C LYS A 166 14.13 3.03 -14.21
N LYS A 167 14.77 2.19 -15.04
CA LYS A 167 16.18 1.84 -14.87
C LYS A 167 17.05 3.05 -15.08
N ASP A 168 18.02 3.26 -14.17
CA ASP A 168 18.97 4.36 -14.23
C ASP A 168 20.42 3.85 -14.19
N GLU A 169 21.36 4.69 -14.60
CA GLU A 169 22.79 4.42 -14.51
C GLU A 169 23.35 4.76 -13.11
N GLU A 170 22.77 5.77 -12.45
CA GLU A 170 23.14 6.16 -11.09
C GLU A 170 22.85 5.04 -10.08
N PRO A 171 23.80 4.72 -9.19
CA PRO A 171 23.56 3.69 -8.19
C PRO A 171 22.50 4.18 -7.19
N PHE A 172 21.43 3.41 -7.08
CA PHE A 172 20.41 3.62 -6.07
C PHE A 172 20.77 2.77 -4.85
N LEU A 173 20.89 3.39 -3.69
CA LEU A 173 21.11 2.63 -2.47
C LEU A 173 19.77 2.03 -2.02
N LEU A 174 19.51 0.82 -2.49
CA LEU A 174 18.34 0.06 -2.11
C LEU A 174 18.70 -0.85 -0.94
N ALA A 175 18.03 -0.67 0.18
CA ALA A 175 18.06 -1.63 1.27
C ALA A 175 16.63 -2.02 1.63
N GLU A 176 16.45 -3.30 1.94
CA GLU A 176 15.16 -3.84 2.32
C GLU A 176 15.29 -4.92 3.38
N THR A 177 14.21 -5.10 4.12
CA THR A 177 14.03 -6.23 5.03
C THR A 177 12.58 -6.69 4.92
N LEU A 178 12.35 -7.81 4.24
CA LEU A 178 11.03 -8.42 4.06
C LEU A 178 10.95 -9.68 4.91
N GLN A 179 9.89 -9.83 5.70
CA GLN A 179 9.74 -10.90 6.68
C GLN A 179 8.29 -11.37 6.79
N ASN A 180 8.11 -12.63 7.21
CA ASN A 180 6.81 -13.23 7.48
C ASN A 180 6.86 -14.10 8.75
N ASP A 181 5.72 -14.18 9.44
CA ASP A 181 5.45 -15.13 10.52
C ASP A 181 4.14 -15.89 10.24
N GLY A 182 4.22 -16.95 9.44
CA GLY A 182 3.06 -17.76 9.04
C GLY A 182 2.42 -18.53 10.22
N GLN A 183 3.10 -18.67 11.36
CA GLN A 183 2.52 -19.29 12.56
C GLN A 183 1.43 -18.43 13.19
N LYS A 184 1.40 -17.13 12.88
CA LYS A 184 0.39 -16.16 13.33
C LYS A 184 -0.63 -15.79 12.28
N SER A 185 -0.75 -16.59 11.21
CA SER A 185 -1.65 -16.30 10.09
C SER A 185 -3.11 -16.10 10.48
N GLU A 186 -3.56 -16.75 11.55
CA GLU A 186 -4.94 -16.62 12.04
C GLU A 186 -5.26 -15.26 12.68
N ALA A 187 -4.27 -14.44 13.00
CA ALA A 187 -4.48 -13.14 13.64
C ALA A 187 -5.17 -12.12 12.71
N LEU A 188 -5.04 -12.29 11.39
CA LEU A 188 -5.70 -11.45 10.39
C LEU A 188 -5.95 -12.29 9.14
N VAL A 189 -7.19 -12.70 8.94
CA VAL A 189 -7.62 -13.50 7.80
C VAL A 189 -8.61 -12.70 6.97
N ALA A 190 -8.39 -12.61 5.67
CA ALA A 190 -9.28 -11.94 4.74
C ALA A 190 -9.49 -12.81 3.50
N GLY A 191 -10.67 -12.65 2.89
CA GLY A 191 -11.04 -13.38 1.69
C GLY A 191 -11.70 -14.72 1.96
N LYS A 192 -11.94 -15.45 0.89
CA LYS A 192 -12.67 -16.73 0.91
C LYS A 192 -11.77 -17.84 1.41
N ARG A 193 -11.97 -18.28 2.65
CA ARG A 193 -11.37 -19.54 3.11
C ARG A 193 -12.15 -20.71 2.53
N MET A 194 -11.52 -21.49 1.65
CA MET A 194 -12.11 -22.68 1.02
C MET A 194 -12.18 -23.87 1.98
N THR A 195 -12.68 -23.67 3.21
CA THR A 195 -13.00 -24.76 4.13
C THR A 195 -14.50 -24.85 4.31
N ASN A 196 -15.08 -26.00 3.93
CA ASN A 196 -16.51 -26.34 4.13
C ASN A 196 -17.52 -25.44 3.39
N GLN A 197 -17.20 -24.90 2.20
CA GLN A 197 -18.10 -24.12 1.34
C GLN A 197 -18.67 -22.83 1.97
N THR A 198 -18.13 -22.37 3.09
CA THR A 198 -18.58 -21.13 3.72
C THR A 198 -17.64 -20.00 3.32
N LEU A 199 -18.19 -18.91 2.77
CA LEU A 199 -17.49 -17.66 2.52
C LEU A 199 -17.29 -16.96 3.88
N SER A 200 -16.07 -16.85 4.35
CA SER A 200 -15.79 -16.06 5.54
C SER A 200 -15.50 -14.61 5.15
N THR A 201 -16.09 -13.67 5.86
CA THR A 201 -15.69 -12.27 5.86
C THR A 201 -14.34 -12.11 6.58
N MET A 202 -13.75 -10.92 6.49
CA MET A 202 -12.52 -10.63 7.19
C MET A 202 -12.67 -10.81 8.70
N THR A 203 -11.69 -11.47 9.32
CA THR A 203 -11.57 -11.60 10.78
C THR A 203 -10.23 -11.06 11.25
N MET A 204 -10.21 -10.33 12.37
CA MET A 204 -8.99 -9.69 12.88
C MET A 204 -8.92 -9.75 14.41
N ASP A 205 -7.84 -10.29 14.95
CA ASP A 205 -7.42 -10.03 16.33
C ASP A 205 -6.68 -8.67 16.37
N GLY A 206 -7.43 -7.59 16.46
CA GLY A 206 -6.87 -6.24 16.44
C GLY A 206 -5.86 -5.98 17.56
N ARG A 207 -5.99 -6.64 18.73
CA ARG A 207 -5.03 -6.50 19.84
C ARG A 207 -3.74 -7.23 19.53
N GLY A 208 -3.82 -8.47 19.06
CA GLY A 208 -2.65 -9.27 18.70
C GLY A 208 -1.85 -8.64 17.56
N VAL A 209 -2.54 -8.14 16.53
CA VAL A 209 -1.92 -7.39 15.43
C VAL A 209 -1.24 -6.11 15.94
N TYR A 210 -1.90 -5.33 16.79
CA TYR A 210 -1.32 -4.11 17.35
C TYR A 210 -0.05 -4.39 18.16
N GLU A 211 -0.07 -5.39 19.04
CA GLU A 211 1.08 -5.77 19.88
C GLU A 211 2.26 -6.26 19.02
N LEU A 212 1.98 -7.07 17.99
CA LEU A 212 3.01 -7.55 17.08
C LEU A 212 3.64 -6.40 16.30
N VAL A 213 2.82 -5.59 15.63
CA VAL A 213 3.28 -4.48 14.78
C VAL A 213 4.10 -3.50 15.60
N SER A 214 3.63 -3.13 16.80
CA SER A 214 4.35 -2.19 17.67
C SER A 214 5.71 -2.68 18.14
N LYS A 215 5.94 -4.00 18.17
CA LYS A 215 7.23 -4.60 18.52
C LYS A 215 8.12 -4.83 17.30
N THR A 216 7.55 -5.36 16.23
CA THR A 216 8.27 -5.91 15.09
C THR A 216 8.64 -4.85 14.05
N VAL A 217 7.71 -3.92 13.73
CA VAL A 217 7.95 -2.93 12.67
C VAL A 217 9.11 -1.98 12.99
N PRO A 218 9.25 -1.42 14.21
CA PRO A 218 10.41 -0.59 14.53
C PRO A 218 11.75 -1.31 14.39
N VAL A 219 11.81 -2.60 14.77
CA VAL A 219 13.02 -3.42 14.60
C VAL A 219 13.32 -3.65 13.13
N ASN A 220 12.31 -4.04 12.34
CA ASN A 220 12.45 -4.21 10.89
C ASN A 220 12.94 -2.95 10.19
N ILE A 221 12.43 -1.77 10.58
CA ILE A 221 12.89 -0.48 10.07
C ILE A 221 14.37 -0.26 10.43
N GLN A 222 14.77 -0.49 11.68
CA GLN A 222 16.16 -0.34 12.12
C GLN A 222 17.10 -1.28 11.36
N ASP A 223 16.72 -2.55 11.16
CA ASP A 223 17.48 -3.52 10.37
C ASP A 223 17.64 -3.05 8.92
N THR A 224 16.59 -2.47 8.33
CA THR A 224 16.63 -1.91 6.97
C THR A 224 17.57 -0.72 6.88
N LEU A 225 17.50 0.20 7.85
CA LEU A 225 18.39 1.36 7.92
C LEU A 225 19.86 0.94 8.09
N GLN A 226 20.12 -0.06 8.95
CA GLN A 226 21.47 -0.59 9.14
C GLN A 226 22.05 -1.16 7.85
N LYS A 227 21.25 -1.93 7.09
CA LYS A 227 21.64 -2.45 5.76
C LYS A 227 21.93 -1.32 4.75
N ALA A 228 21.18 -0.22 4.83
CA ALA A 228 21.38 0.96 4.00
C ALA A 228 22.60 1.80 4.40
N GLY A 229 23.18 1.55 5.58
CA GLY A 229 24.21 2.42 6.16
C GLY A 229 23.66 3.76 6.64
N TYR A 230 22.35 3.82 6.96
CA TYR A 230 21.66 4.99 7.47
C TYR A 230 21.34 4.89 8.95
N THR A 231 21.23 6.04 9.59
CA THR A 231 20.55 6.20 10.88
C THR A 231 19.11 6.64 10.67
N ALA A 232 18.30 6.63 11.73
CA ALA A 232 16.93 7.12 11.64
C ALA A 232 16.86 8.63 11.34
N ASP A 233 17.87 9.38 11.70
CA ASP A 233 17.93 10.84 11.46
C ASP A 233 18.15 11.17 9.98
N ASP A 234 18.80 10.27 9.22
CA ASP A 234 19.11 10.44 7.80
C ASP A 234 17.87 10.34 6.89
N ILE A 235 16.75 9.81 7.39
CA ILE A 235 15.50 9.66 6.63
C ILE A 235 14.69 10.94 6.69
N ASP A 236 14.33 11.46 5.53
CA ASP A 236 13.49 12.65 5.41
C ASP A 236 12.04 12.35 5.81
N LEU A 237 11.42 11.28 5.26
CA LEU A 237 10.06 10.87 5.57
C LEU A 237 9.93 9.35 5.66
N TYR A 238 9.06 8.90 6.57
CA TYR A 238 8.65 7.52 6.79
C TYR A 238 7.22 7.32 6.29
N LEU A 239 7.04 6.65 5.18
CA LEU A 239 5.73 6.33 4.60
C LEU A 239 5.30 4.95 5.09
N LEU A 240 4.56 4.93 6.19
CA LEU A 240 4.05 3.68 6.76
C LEU A 240 2.69 3.33 6.18
N HIS A 241 2.39 2.03 6.14
CA HIS A 241 1.03 1.56 5.92
C HIS A 241 0.06 2.26 6.87
N GLN A 242 -1.03 2.80 6.32
CA GLN A 242 -2.04 3.58 7.03
C GLN A 242 -3.10 2.66 7.68
N ALA A 243 -2.66 1.82 8.63
CA ALA A 243 -3.56 0.91 9.33
C ALA A 243 -4.37 1.62 10.42
N ASN A 244 -3.72 2.46 11.19
CA ASN A 244 -4.26 3.15 12.36
C ASN A 244 -3.27 4.24 12.79
N ARG A 245 -3.79 5.44 13.06
CA ARG A 245 -2.98 6.59 13.51
C ARG A 245 -2.09 6.25 14.71
N ARG A 246 -2.64 5.55 15.71
CA ARG A 246 -1.90 5.19 16.93
C ARG A 246 -0.72 4.28 16.67
N LEU A 247 -0.80 3.39 15.65
CA LEU A 247 0.32 2.54 15.25
C LEU A 247 1.46 3.39 14.66
N VAL A 248 1.14 4.35 13.80
CA VAL A 248 2.14 5.26 13.21
C VAL A 248 2.82 6.08 14.32
N GLU A 249 2.04 6.67 15.24
CA GLU A 249 2.57 7.41 16.40
C GLU A 249 3.46 6.54 17.29
N GLN A 250 3.09 5.28 17.51
CA GLN A 250 3.88 4.34 18.30
C GLN A 250 5.20 3.98 17.62
N VAL A 251 5.21 3.79 16.30
CA VAL A 251 6.43 3.53 15.53
C VAL A 251 7.35 4.76 15.59
N ALA A 252 6.84 5.96 15.36
CA ALA A 252 7.59 7.21 15.45
C ALA A 252 8.27 7.36 16.83
N LYS A 253 7.51 7.13 17.91
CA LYS A 253 8.03 7.15 19.28
C LYS A 253 9.13 6.12 19.51
N LYS A 254 8.96 4.90 19.00
CA LYS A 254 9.96 3.82 19.14
C LYS A 254 11.26 4.13 18.39
N LEU A 255 11.16 4.75 17.23
CA LEU A 255 12.29 5.20 16.44
C LEU A 255 12.92 6.50 16.98
N LYS A 256 12.29 7.13 17.98
CA LYS A 256 12.67 8.43 18.54
C LYS A 256 12.76 9.54 17.49
N GLN A 257 11.84 9.49 16.52
CA GLN A 257 11.75 10.48 15.45
C GLN A 257 10.51 11.36 15.63
N PRO A 258 10.58 12.64 15.22
CA PRO A 258 9.44 13.55 15.28
C PRO A 258 8.31 13.07 14.39
N ILE A 259 7.06 13.27 14.85
CA ILE A 259 5.87 12.76 14.15
C ILE A 259 5.68 13.40 12.76
N GLU A 260 6.23 14.58 12.55
CA GLU A 260 6.21 15.33 11.30
C GLU A 260 6.93 14.59 10.17
N LYS A 261 7.87 13.69 10.48
CA LYS A 261 8.49 12.78 9.51
C LYS A 261 7.59 11.61 9.09
N PHE A 262 6.41 11.45 9.71
CA PHE A 262 5.47 10.35 9.47
C PHE A 262 4.14 10.90 8.91
N PRO A 263 4.10 11.30 7.64
CA PRO A 263 2.88 11.83 7.05
C PRO A 263 1.76 10.78 7.09
N MET A 264 0.54 11.26 7.26
CA MET A 264 -0.66 10.43 7.35
C MET A 264 -1.79 11.06 6.56
N ASN A 265 -2.53 10.21 5.85
CA ASN A 265 -3.78 10.55 5.15
C ASN A 265 -4.95 9.65 5.57
N ILE A 266 -4.73 8.86 6.61
CA ILE A 266 -5.72 7.90 7.13
C ILE A 266 -7.03 8.57 7.56
N ASP A 267 -6.99 9.83 7.96
CA ASP A 267 -8.15 10.57 8.44
C ASP A 267 -9.23 10.74 7.34
N HIS A 268 -8.84 10.84 6.07
CA HIS A 268 -9.78 11.02 4.96
C HIS A 268 -9.81 9.86 3.97
N VAL A 269 -8.80 8.97 3.97
CA VAL A 269 -8.74 7.83 3.05
C VAL A 269 -9.15 6.52 3.73
N GLY A 270 -8.92 6.40 5.04
CA GLY A 270 -9.06 5.15 5.78
C GLY A 270 -7.91 4.17 5.49
N ASN A 271 -8.09 2.93 5.90
CA ASN A 271 -7.14 1.86 5.63
C ASN A 271 -7.43 1.23 4.26
N THR A 272 -6.63 1.53 3.26
CA THR A 272 -6.73 0.97 1.90
C THR A 272 -5.75 -0.19 1.66
N SER A 273 -5.34 -0.90 2.71
CA SER A 273 -4.47 -2.08 2.63
C SER A 273 -3.21 -1.83 1.78
N ALA A 274 -2.96 -2.62 0.72
CA ALA A 274 -1.78 -2.45 -0.14
C ALA A 274 -1.74 -1.11 -0.89
N ALA A 275 -2.86 -0.47 -1.11
CA ALA A 275 -2.93 0.82 -1.79
C ALA A 275 -2.50 2.01 -0.90
N SER A 276 -2.41 1.85 0.43
CA SER A 276 -2.22 2.95 1.38
C SER A 276 -0.92 3.72 1.17
N ILE A 277 0.20 3.04 1.01
CA ILE A 277 1.52 3.67 0.82
C ILE A 277 1.59 4.42 -0.52
N PRO A 278 1.24 3.82 -1.67
CA PRO A 278 1.35 4.53 -2.94
C PRO A 278 0.32 5.67 -3.10
N ILE A 279 -0.87 5.59 -2.46
CA ILE A 279 -1.81 6.71 -2.39
C ILE A 279 -1.19 7.87 -1.60
N LEU A 280 -0.64 7.59 -0.40
CA LEU A 280 0.04 8.60 0.41
C LEU A 280 1.23 9.22 -0.33
N LEU A 281 2.06 8.40 -0.98
CA LEU A 281 3.19 8.89 -1.77
C LEU A 281 2.74 9.85 -2.88
N ASN A 282 1.70 9.47 -3.64
CA ASN A 282 1.17 10.35 -4.68
C ASN A 282 0.59 11.65 -4.11
N GLU A 283 -0.11 11.60 -3.00
CA GLU A 283 -0.67 12.78 -2.35
C GLU A 283 0.42 13.77 -1.90
N LEU A 284 1.54 13.26 -1.37
CA LEU A 284 2.70 14.07 -1.01
C LEU A 284 3.39 14.69 -2.22
N VAL A 285 3.38 14.02 -3.36
CA VAL A 285 3.89 14.57 -4.63
C VAL A 285 2.93 15.64 -5.19
N GLU A 286 1.63 15.37 -5.20
CA GLU A 286 0.62 16.31 -5.71
C GLU A 286 0.55 17.62 -4.92
N ASN A 287 0.69 17.55 -3.60
CA ASN A 287 0.63 18.72 -2.72
C ASN A 287 1.98 19.45 -2.59
N GLY A 288 3.04 18.97 -3.28
CA GLY A 288 4.36 19.59 -3.32
C GLY A 288 5.25 19.32 -2.09
N THR A 289 4.85 18.47 -1.16
CA THR A 289 5.68 18.05 -0.01
C THR A 289 6.89 17.24 -0.48
N LEU A 290 6.70 16.43 -1.52
CA LEU A 290 7.74 15.69 -2.21
C LEU A 290 7.80 16.12 -3.68
N LYS A 291 9.00 16.16 -4.26
CA LYS A 291 9.18 16.32 -5.70
C LYS A 291 10.10 15.22 -6.22
N ILE A 292 9.68 14.60 -7.30
CA ILE A 292 10.48 13.57 -7.96
C ILE A 292 11.78 14.20 -8.48
N GLY A 293 12.91 13.58 -8.16
CA GLY A 293 14.25 14.07 -8.50
C GLY A 293 14.89 15.00 -7.47
N GLU A 294 14.27 15.25 -6.31
CA GLU A 294 14.89 15.99 -5.20
C GLU A 294 15.86 15.16 -4.36
N HIS A 295 15.97 13.87 -4.63
CA HIS A 295 16.81 12.91 -3.89
C HIS A 295 16.49 12.80 -2.39
N LYS A 296 15.22 13.00 -2.01
CA LYS A 296 14.73 12.77 -0.66
C LYS A 296 14.84 11.29 -0.29
N LYS A 297 15.40 11.01 0.88
CA LYS A 297 15.50 9.66 1.44
C LYS A 297 14.21 9.28 2.12
N LEU A 298 13.52 8.32 1.56
CA LEU A 298 12.26 7.79 2.09
C LEU A 298 12.44 6.38 2.61
N LEU A 299 11.76 6.07 3.71
CA LEU A 299 11.58 4.70 4.16
C LEU A 299 10.10 4.35 4.05
N LEU A 300 9.79 3.33 3.26
CA LEU A 300 8.46 2.77 3.11
C LEU A 300 8.35 1.52 3.97
N SER A 301 7.29 1.38 4.77
CA SER A 301 7.09 0.19 5.61
C SER A 301 5.63 -0.27 5.58
N GLY A 302 5.43 -1.51 5.12
CA GLY A 302 4.14 -2.21 5.06
C GLY A 302 4.08 -3.34 6.08
N PHE A 303 2.90 -3.59 6.63
CA PHE A 303 2.65 -4.68 7.58
C PHE A 303 1.17 -5.06 7.57
N GLY A 304 0.87 -6.36 7.74
CA GLY A 304 -0.51 -6.84 7.68
C GLY A 304 -0.65 -8.34 7.82
N GLY A 305 -1.72 -8.86 7.24
CA GLY A 305 -2.04 -10.30 7.25
C GLY A 305 -0.91 -11.16 6.71
N GLY A 306 -0.86 -12.41 7.21
CA GLY A 306 0.17 -13.36 6.84
C GLY A 306 0.87 -14.01 8.04
N LEU A 307 1.27 -13.40 9.16
CA LEU A 307 1.61 -11.97 9.19
C LEU A 307 2.82 -11.68 8.31
N ALA A 308 2.73 -10.60 7.57
CA ALA A 308 3.80 -10.17 6.69
C ALA A 308 4.15 -8.70 6.95
N TRP A 309 5.43 -8.38 6.93
CA TRP A 309 5.90 -7.01 7.09
C TRP A 309 7.19 -6.79 6.31
N GLY A 310 7.45 -5.57 5.95
CA GLY A 310 8.68 -5.21 5.27
C GLY A 310 8.91 -3.74 5.21
N SER A 311 10.18 -3.37 5.17
CA SER A 311 10.62 -2.00 4.97
C SER A 311 11.61 -1.91 3.82
N ILE A 312 11.59 -0.81 3.11
CA ILE A 312 12.47 -0.52 1.98
C ILE A 312 12.86 0.95 2.02
N THR A 313 14.13 1.25 1.80
CA THR A 313 14.60 2.63 1.58
C THR A 313 14.61 2.92 0.09
N ILE A 314 14.12 4.10 -0.28
CA ILE A 314 14.22 4.62 -1.65
C ILE A 314 14.67 6.08 -1.60
N THR A 315 15.19 6.57 -2.70
CA THR A 315 15.40 8.00 -2.93
C THR A 315 14.42 8.48 -3.99
N LEU A 316 13.77 9.60 -3.78
CA LEU A 316 12.76 10.14 -4.71
C LEU A 316 13.23 11.45 -5.34
#